data_860b512111353c86d16f630028ef1126
#
_entry.id   860b512111353c86d16f630028ef1126
#
_cell.length_a   1.000
_cell.length_b   1.000
_cell.length_c   1.000
_cell.angle_alpha   90.00
_cell.angle_beta   90.00
_cell.angle_gamma   90.00
#
_symmetry.space_group_name_H-M   'P 1'
#
loop_
_entity.id
_entity.type
_entity.pdbx_description
1 polymer ?
#
loop_
_entity_poly.entity_id
_entity_poly.type
_entity_poly.pdbx_seq_one_letter_code
_entity_poly.pdbx_strand_id
1 'polypeptide(L)'
;NPQALLVSNSGVIISHEHGPAGGDEINIIEAGNNYGWPVITNGMDYSGAVITPFTEYKGMQQPNFDWTPSIAPSGMILYESSKLASLSQHLIATSLKFKQLRAVMFDGTGMSNERILLSNFQERLRDIEQDNEGNVLLLTDGEDAKIYKLVAK
;
A
#
# COMPACT_ATOMS: atom_id res chain seq x y z
N ASN A 1 -10.70 -4.82 4.17
CA ASN A 1 -10.25 -3.96 5.27
C ASN A 1 -9.40 -2.78 4.73
N PRO A 2 -10.03 -1.84 3.97
CA PRO A 2 -9.34 -0.71 3.37
C PRO A 2 -8.67 0.19 4.42
N GLN A 3 -7.44 0.64 4.13
CA GLN A 3 -6.66 1.51 5.01
C GLN A 3 -6.33 2.86 4.37
N ALA A 4 -6.14 2.89 3.07
CA ALA A 4 -5.94 4.15 2.35
C ALA A 4 -6.74 4.17 1.04
N LEU A 5 -7.12 5.39 0.66
CA LEU A 5 -7.76 5.72 -0.60
C LEU A 5 -7.14 7.01 -1.13
N LEU A 6 -6.75 7.00 -2.38
CA LEU A 6 -6.25 8.20 -3.08
C LEU A 6 -6.88 8.31 -4.47
N VAL A 7 -6.85 9.52 -5.00
CA VAL A 7 -7.22 9.80 -6.39
C VAL A 7 -6.01 10.45 -7.07
N SER A 8 -5.53 9.84 -8.14
CA SER A 8 -4.42 10.39 -8.93
C SER A 8 -4.82 11.68 -9.65
N ASN A 9 -3.87 12.45 -10.12
CA ASN A 9 -4.12 13.64 -10.94
C ASN A 9 -4.88 13.33 -12.25
N SER A 10 -4.80 12.09 -12.75
CA SER A 10 -5.56 11.62 -13.91
C SER A 10 -6.97 11.11 -13.57
N GLY A 11 -7.37 11.14 -12.29
CA GLY A 11 -8.69 10.70 -11.82
C GLY A 11 -8.79 9.21 -11.53
N VAL A 12 -7.69 8.45 -11.56
CA VAL A 12 -7.68 7.04 -11.18
C VAL A 12 -7.81 6.91 -9.67
N ILE A 13 -8.78 6.13 -9.21
CA ILE A 13 -9.02 5.86 -7.78
C ILE A 13 -8.23 4.61 -7.40
N ILE A 14 -7.42 4.70 -6.36
CA ILE A 14 -6.56 3.61 -5.91
C ILE A 14 -6.78 3.42 -4.40
N SER A 15 -6.96 2.18 -3.98
CA SER A 15 -7.07 1.81 -2.56
C SER A 15 -6.08 0.71 -2.23
N HIS A 16 -5.59 0.67 -0.99
CA HIS A 16 -5.00 -0.53 -0.46
C HIS A 16 -5.75 -1.02 0.77
N GLU A 17 -5.64 -2.31 1.01
CA GLU A 17 -6.32 -2.95 2.13
C GLU A 17 -5.51 -4.09 2.76
N HIS A 18 -5.85 -4.42 4.00
CA HIS A 18 -5.31 -5.58 4.68
C HIS A 18 -6.01 -6.87 4.26
N GLY A 19 -5.23 -7.89 3.94
CA GLY A 19 -5.62 -9.26 4.18
C GLY A 19 -5.27 -9.68 5.62
N PRO A 20 -5.65 -10.89 6.06
CA PRO A 20 -5.32 -11.34 7.43
C PRO A 20 -3.81 -11.64 7.60
N ALA A 21 -3.34 -12.85 7.32
CA ALA A 21 -1.92 -13.22 7.44
C ALA A 21 -1.14 -13.08 6.12
N GLY A 22 -1.78 -12.57 5.08
CA GLY A 22 -1.28 -12.30 3.73
C GLY A 22 -2.41 -11.77 2.88
N GLY A 23 -2.17 -11.50 1.57
CA GLY A 23 -3.18 -10.95 0.70
C GLY A 23 -3.56 -9.50 1.04
N ASP A 24 -2.59 -8.71 1.55
CA ASP A 24 -2.76 -7.26 1.53
C ASP A 24 -2.68 -6.81 0.08
N GLU A 25 -3.52 -5.89 -0.34
CA GLU A 25 -3.75 -5.61 -1.76
C GLU A 25 -3.68 -4.12 -2.07
N ILE A 26 -3.26 -3.80 -3.30
CA ILE A 26 -3.55 -2.51 -3.93
C ILE A 26 -4.49 -2.75 -5.10
N ASN A 27 -5.58 -2.01 -5.14
CA ASN A 27 -6.61 -2.09 -6.14
C ASN A 27 -6.83 -0.75 -6.85
N ILE A 28 -6.92 -0.78 -8.18
CA ILE A 28 -7.50 0.31 -8.97
C ILE A 28 -9.02 0.14 -8.91
N ILE A 29 -9.71 1.15 -8.38
CA ILE A 29 -11.14 1.05 -8.08
C ILE A 29 -11.96 1.53 -9.26
N GLU A 30 -12.81 0.67 -9.78
CA GLU A 30 -13.77 0.95 -10.84
C GLU A 30 -15.20 0.71 -10.35
N ALA A 31 -16.12 1.55 -10.79
CA ALA A 31 -17.51 1.47 -10.39
C ALA A 31 -18.16 0.14 -10.78
N GLY A 32 -18.85 -0.49 -9.84
CA GLY A 32 -19.59 -1.73 -10.04
C GLY A 32 -18.75 -3.00 -9.94
N ASN A 33 -17.43 -2.91 -9.78
CA ASN A 33 -16.56 -4.06 -9.61
C ASN A 33 -16.62 -4.64 -8.19
N ASN A 34 -16.40 -5.95 -8.10
CA ASN A 34 -16.28 -6.70 -6.84
C ASN A 34 -14.84 -7.16 -6.68
N TYR A 35 -14.19 -6.78 -5.59
CA TYR A 35 -12.78 -7.09 -5.28
C TYR A 35 -12.58 -8.34 -4.42
N GLY A 36 -13.65 -9.13 -4.28
CA GLY A 36 -13.58 -10.55 -3.96
C GLY A 36 -13.75 -10.96 -2.51
N TRP A 37 -13.33 -10.15 -1.53
CA TRP A 37 -13.42 -10.55 -0.12
C TRP A 37 -14.86 -10.87 0.32
N PRO A 38 -15.14 -11.98 1.05
CA PRO A 38 -14.20 -13.03 1.47
C PRO A 38 -14.20 -14.26 0.53
N VAL A 39 -14.79 -14.16 -0.68
CA VAL A 39 -14.94 -15.29 -1.61
C VAL A 39 -13.61 -15.69 -2.23
N ILE A 40 -12.77 -14.69 -2.56
CA ILE A 40 -11.39 -14.91 -2.99
C ILE A 40 -10.43 -14.13 -2.08
N THR A 41 -9.27 -14.70 -1.82
CA THR A 41 -8.14 -14.05 -1.13
C THR A 41 -6.86 -14.85 -1.28
N ASN A 42 -5.71 -14.18 -1.26
CA ASN A 42 -4.38 -14.80 -1.12
C ASN A 42 -3.96 -14.95 0.36
N GLY A 43 -4.78 -14.46 1.29
CA GLY A 43 -4.52 -14.52 2.72
C GLY A 43 -5.05 -15.79 3.39
N MET A 44 -4.49 -16.04 4.58
CA MET A 44 -4.97 -17.08 5.49
C MET A 44 -5.45 -16.44 6.80
N ASP A 45 -6.34 -17.12 7.50
CA ASP A 45 -6.71 -16.72 8.86
C ASP A 45 -5.50 -16.72 9.80
N TYR A 46 -5.53 -15.90 10.83
CA TYR A 46 -4.44 -15.83 11.82
C TYR A 46 -4.24 -17.15 12.58
N SER A 47 -5.25 -18.01 12.64
CA SER A 47 -5.15 -19.38 13.18
C SER A 47 -4.43 -20.34 12.22
N GLY A 48 -4.13 -19.92 10.98
CA GLY A 48 -3.61 -20.75 9.91
C GLY A 48 -4.69 -21.50 9.11
N ALA A 49 -5.97 -21.27 9.43
CA ALA A 49 -7.06 -21.87 8.68
C ALA A 49 -7.20 -21.22 7.29
N VAL A 50 -7.59 -22.02 6.31
CA VAL A 50 -7.95 -21.54 4.97
C VAL A 50 -9.28 -20.81 5.05
N ILE A 51 -9.33 -19.55 4.60
CA ILE A 51 -10.54 -18.73 4.57
C ILE A 51 -11.44 -19.20 3.43
N THR A 52 -10.86 -19.37 2.26
CA THR A 52 -11.51 -19.84 1.04
C THR A 52 -10.51 -20.65 0.22
N PRO A 53 -10.95 -21.66 -0.55
CA PRO A 53 -10.07 -22.37 -1.48
C PRO A 53 -9.80 -21.57 -2.77
N PHE A 54 -10.46 -20.42 -2.95
CA PHE A 54 -10.40 -19.66 -4.19
C PHE A 54 -9.48 -18.44 -4.05
N THR A 55 -8.53 -18.32 -4.97
CA THR A 55 -7.73 -17.11 -5.18
C THR A 55 -8.27 -16.27 -6.34
N GLU A 56 -9.10 -16.86 -7.20
CA GLU A 56 -9.80 -16.19 -8.30
C GLU A 56 -11.23 -16.72 -8.42
N TYR A 57 -12.16 -15.88 -8.88
CA TYR A 57 -13.54 -16.26 -9.15
C TYR A 57 -14.16 -15.39 -10.24
N LYS A 58 -15.04 -15.98 -11.05
CA LYS A 58 -15.67 -15.28 -12.16
C LYS A 58 -16.45 -14.06 -11.69
N GLY A 59 -16.18 -12.90 -12.26
CA GLY A 59 -16.84 -11.64 -11.95
C GLY A 59 -16.25 -10.92 -10.73
N MET A 60 -15.11 -11.38 -10.22
CA MET A 60 -14.33 -10.70 -9.20
C MET A 60 -13.01 -10.22 -9.77
N GLN A 61 -12.60 -9.03 -9.36
CA GLN A 61 -11.34 -8.42 -9.79
C GLN A 61 -10.17 -9.01 -8.98
N GLN A 62 -9.08 -9.24 -9.67
CA GLN A 62 -7.80 -9.56 -9.04
C GLN A 62 -7.12 -8.27 -8.60
N PRO A 63 -6.34 -8.29 -7.50
CA PRO A 63 -5.58 -7.12 -7.08
C PRO A 63 -4.57 -6.70 -8.16
N ASN A 64 -4.35 -5.40 -8.28
CA ASN A 64 -3.29 -4.86 -9.14
C ASN A 64 -1.90 -5.11 -8.56
N PHE A 65 -1.81 -5.24 -7.24
CA PHE A 65 -0.61 -5.64 -6.51
C PHE A 65 -0.98 -6.38 -5.22
N ASP A 66 -0.21 -7.42 -4.86
CA ASP A 66 -0.43 -8.26 -3.68
C ASP A 66 0.82 -8.32 -2.79
N TRP A 67 0.61 -8.28 -1.49
CA TRP A 67 1.64 -8.51 -0.48
C TRP A 67 1.31 -9.76 0.33
N THR A 68 1.97 -10.84 -0.03
CA THR A 68 1.96 -12.07 0.75
C THR A 68 3.41 -12.46 1.07
N PRO A 69 3.80 -12.47 2.35
CA PRO A 69 3.00 -12.27 3.58
C PRO A 69 2.57 -10.82 3.79
N SER A 70 1.51 -10.63 4.60
CA SER A 70 1.00 -9.31 4.97
C SER A 70 2.09 -8.38 5.49
N ILE A 71 2.12 -7.16 5.00
CA ILE A 71 2.99 -6.07 5.45
C ILE A 71 2.30 -5.15 6.46
N ALA A 72 0.99 -5.33 6.66
CA ALA A 72 0.09 -4.43 7.37
C ALA A 72 0.22 -2.98 6.84
N PRO A 73 -0.23 -2.69 5.60
CA PRO A 73 -0.16 -1.36 5.02
C PRO A 73 -1.05 -0.38 5.79
N SER A 74 -0.65 0.89 5.88
CA SER A 74 -1.39 1.87 6.68
C SER A 74 -1.66 3.17 5.93
N GLY A 75 -0.68 3.99 5.62
CA GLY A 75 -0.83 5.17 4.77
C GLY A 75 -0.33 4.91 3.35
N MET A 76 -0.79 5.71 2.37
CA MET A 76 -0.33 5.62 0.99
C MET A 76 -0.43 6.95 0.28
N ILE A 77 0.59 7.29 -0.49
CA ILE A 77 0.58 8.41 -1.45
C ILE A 77 0.97 7.93 -2.85
N LEU A 78 0.52 8.64 -3.88
CA LEU A 78 1.16 8.62 -5.20
C LEU A 78 2.15 9.80 -5.25
N TYR A 79 3.43 9.49 -5.27
CA TYR A 79 4.48 10.50 -5.27
C TYR A 79 4.79 10.97 -6.69
N GLU A 80 4.48 12.21 -7.01
CA GLU A 80 4.64 12.77 -8.36
C GLU A 80 5.69 13.90 -8.42
N SER A 81 6.29 14.30 -7.28
CA SER A 81 7.31 15.35 -7.23
C SER A 81 8.65 14.90 -7.80
N SER A 82 9.37 15.83 -8.41
CA SER A 82 10.75 15.62 -8.85
C SER A 82 11.80 15.73 -7.73
N LYS A 83 11.40 16.13 -6.52
CA LYS A 83 12.33 16.35 -5.38
C LYS A 83 13.05 15.08 -4.96
N LEU A 84 12.34 13.96 -4.95
CA LEU A 84 12.89 12.61 -4.81
C LEU A 84 12.70 11.87 -6.14
N ALA A 85 13.44 12.29 -7.17
CA ALA A 85 13.22 11.87 -8.56
C ALA A 85 13.16 10.34 -8.75
N SER A 86 13.92 9.60 -7.95
CA SER A 86 13.92 8.13 -7.99
C SER A 86 12.62 7.50 -7.45
N LEU A 87 11.74 8.27 -6.83
CA LEU A 87 10.44 7.85 -6.31
C LEU A 87 9.27 8.46 -7.08
N SER A 88 9.54 9.31 -8.08
CA SER A 88 8.47 9.86 -8.90
C SER A 88 7.68 8.74 -9.59
N GLN A 89 6.36 8.89 -9.68
CA GLN A 89 5.43 7.90 -10.22
C GLN A 89 5.38 6.57 -9.42
N HIS A 90 5.69 6.63 -8.13
CA HIS A 90 5.50 5.46 -7.24
C HIS A 90 4.34 5.68 -6.27
N LEU A 91 3.52 4.64 -6.12
CA LEU A 91 2.68 4.48 -4.95
C LEU A 91 3.59 4.09 -3.79
N ILE A 92 3.61 4.90 -2.74
CA ILE A 92 4.44 4.65 -1.57
C ILE A 92 3.52 4.34 -0.40
N ALA A 93 3.55 3.09 0.07
CA ALA A 93 2.79 2.63 1.22
C ALA A 93 3.68 2.48 2.45
N THR A 94 3.15 2.83 3.62
CA THR A 94 3.78 2.58 4.91
C THR A 94 3.42 1.19 5.42
N SER A 95 4.37 0.53 6.11
CA SER A 95 4.18 -0.78 6.73
C SER A 95 4.31 -0.71 8.24
N LEU A 96 3.25 -1.11 8.93
CA LEU A 96 3.26 -1.27 10.40
C LEU A 96 4.08 -2.48 10.84
N LYS A 97 3.99 -3.58 10.09
CA LYS A 97 4.62 -4.86 10.47
C LYS A 97 6.13 -4.83 10.26
N PHE A 98 6.58 -4.38 9.10
CA PHE A 98 8.00 -4.41 8.74
C PHE A 98 8.70 -3.07 9.00
N LYS A 99 7.98 -2.02 9.43
CA LYS A 99 8.56 -0.71 9.77
C LYS A 99 9.36 -0.11 8.63
N GLN A 100 8.81 -0.15 7.42
CA GLN A 100 9.48 0.25 6.19
C GLN A 100 8.49 0.86 5.21
N LEU A 101 8.99 1.45 4.12
CA LEU A 101 8.17 1.89 3.01
C LEU A 101 8.22 0.87 1.87
N ARG A 102 7.09 0.72 1.20
CA ARG A 102 6.92 -0.06 -0.02
C ARG A 102 6.59 0.89 -1.17
N ALA A 103 7.51 1.02 -2.10
CA ALA A 103 7.34 1.89 -3.26
C ALA A 103 7.10 1.02 -4.50
N VAL A 104 5.88 1.08 -5.04
CA VAL A 104 5.44 0.32 -6.22
C VAL A 104 5.28 1.30 -7.37
N MET A 105 5.92 1.04 -8.50
CA MET A 105 5.78 1.91 -9.67
C MET A 105 4.36 1.84 -10.22
N PHE A 106 3.80 3.00 -10.52
CA PHE A 106 2.48 3.16 -11.12
C PHE A 106 2.61 3.93 -12.44
N ASP A 107 2.20 3.32 -13.55
CA ASP A 107 2.30 3.91 -14.90
C ASP A 107 1.00 4.59 -15.38
N GLY A 108 0.01 4.71 -14.48
CA GLY A 108 -1.32 5.26 -14.78
C GLY A 108 -2.37 4.18 -15.08
N THR A 109 -1.96 2.95 -15.35
CA THR A 109 -2.85 1.83 -15.71
C THR A 109 -2.56 0.55 -14.95
N GLY A 110 -1.32 0.38 -14.49
CA GLY A 110 -0.85 -0.81 -13.81
C GLY A 110 0.26 -0.54 -12.81
N MET A 111 0.64 -1.59 -12.11
CA MET A 111 1.63 -1.55 -11.03
C MET A 111 2.74 -2.56 -11.28
N SER A 112 3.97 -2.19 -10.94
CA SER A 112 5.15 -3.05 -11.14
C SER A 112 6.32 -2.63 -10.24
N ASN A 113 7.38 -3.43 -10.22
CA ASN A 113 8.70 -3.06 -9.67
C ASN A 113 8.66 -2.49 -8.25
N GLU A 114 8.37 -3.34 -7.28
CA GLU A 114 8.45 -2.95 -5.87
C GLU A 114 9.87 -2.63 -5.44
N ARG A 115 10.03 -1.57 -4.65
CA ARG A 115 11.26 -1.20 -3.93
C ARG A 115 10.96 -1.08 -2.45
N ILE A 116 11.83 -1.67 -1.63
CA ILE A 116 11.76 -1.55 -0.18
C ILE A 116 12.70 -0.43 0.26
N LEU A 117 12.16 0.53 1.00
CA LEU A 117 12.89 1.66 1.53
C LEU A 117 12.84 1.65 3.06
N LEU A 118 13.83 2.26 3.71
CA LEU A 118 13.92 2.33 5.16
C LEU A 118 13.94 0.96 5.85
N SER A 119 14.56 -0.06 5.23
CA SER A 119 14.57 -1.45 5.73
C SER A 119 15.16 -1.62 7.15
N ASN A 120 15.93 -0.64 7.63
CA ASN A 120 16.52 -0.64 8.98
C ASN A 120 15.80 0.34 9.94
N PHE A 121 14.66 0.89 9.55
CA PHE A 121 13.89 1.78 10.40
C PHE A 121 13.26 1.01 11.57
N GLN A 122 13.27 1.58 12.78
CA GLN A 122 12.90 0.83 13.98
C GLN A 122 11.50 1.14 14.51
N GLU A 123 10.82 2.13 13.93
CA GLU A 123 9.49 2.54 14.37
C GLU A 123 8.42 2.09 13.37
N ARG A 124 7.24 1.73 13.88
CA ARG A 124 6.08 1.40 13.03
C ARG A 124 5.64 2.66 12.31
N LEU A 125 5.45 2.57 11.00
CA LEU A 125 4.98 3.68 10.18
C LEU A 125 3.46 3.64 10.07
N ARG A 126 2.79 4.70 10.54
CA ARG A 126 1.34 4.81 10.56
C ARG A 126 0.78 5.49 9.33
N ASP A 127 1.44 6.57 8.88
CA ASP A 127 0.92 7.38 7.80
C ASP A 127 2.04 8.05 7.02
N ILE A 128 1.71 8.51 5.81
CA ILE A 128 2.63 9.17 4.89
C ILE A 128 1.87 10.28 4.16
N GLU A 129 2.50 11.43 4.00
CA GLU A 129 1.93 12.57 3.30
C GLU A 129 2.99 13.29 2.48
N GLN A 130 2.60 13.93 1.38
CA GLN A 130 3.45 14.82 0.61
C GLN A 130 3.03 16.27 0.85
N ASP A 131 3.97 17.10 1.31
CA ASP A 131 3.71 18.53 1.46
C ASP A 131 3.73 19.27 0.10
N ASN A 132 3.28 20.53 0.11
CA ASN A 132 3.22 21.36 -1.09
C ASN A 132 4.60 21.65 -1.74
N GLU A 133 5.70 21.40 -1.01
CA GLU A 133 7.05 21.52 -1.50
C GLU A 133 7.60 20.21 -2.09
N GLY A 134 6.81 19.13 -2.08
CA GLY A 134 7.21 17.81 -2.53
C GLY A 134 8.07 17.03 -1.52
N ASN A 135 8.10 17.45 -0.26
CA ASN A 135 8.71 16.63 0.79
C ASN A 135 7.76 15.51 1.21
N VAL A 136 8.34 14.37 1.56
CA VAL A 136 7.59 13.25 2.14
C VAL A 136 7.71 13.31 3.66
N LEU A 137 6.56 13.32 4.32
CA LEU A 137 6.42 13.29 5.77
C LEU A 137 5.91 11.92 6.19
N LEU A 138 6.51 11.34 7.23
CA LEU A 138 6.16 10.04 7.78
C LEU A 138 5.72 10.21 9.22
N LEU A 139 4.54 9.69 9.55
CA LEU A 139 4.05 9.61 10.93
C LEU A 139 4.33 8.20 11.46
N THR A 140 4.91 8.10 12.63
CA THR A 140 5.08 6.82 13.33
C THR A 140 3.89 6.47 14.20
N ASP A 141 3.81 5.21 14.63
CA ASP A 141 2.77 4.66 15.49
C ASP A 141 3.32 4.46 16.92
N GLY A 142 2.51 4.74 17.94
CA GLY A 142 2.86 4.52 19.33
C GLY A 142 2.67 5.75 20.21
N GLU A 143 2.94 5.61 21.51
CA GLU A 143 2.78 6.69 22.52
C GLU A 143 3.75 7.84 22.26
N ASP A 144 4.97 7.56 21.79
CA ASP A 144 6.01 8.54 21.44
C ASP A 144 6.05 8.76 19.92
N ALA A 145 4.89 8.85 19.26
CA ALA A 145 4.80 9.04 17.82
C ALA A 145 5.53 10.33 17.37
N LYS A 146 6.20 10.23 16.22
CA LYS A 146 7.01 11.30 15.62
C LYS A 146 6.63 11.55 14.18
N ILE A 147 6.93 12.75 13.71
CA ILE A 147 6.89 13.08 12.28
C ILE A 147 8.33 13.17 11.78
N TYR A 148 8.65 12.37 10.80
CA TYR A 148 9.93 12.39 10.08
C TYR A 148 9.76 13.00 8.70
N LYS A 149 10.78 13.71 8.25
CA LYS A 149 10.89 14.20 6.89
C LYS A 149 11.90 13.34 6.13
N LEU A 150 11.47 12.72 5.03
CA LEU A 150 12.35 11.98 4.14
C LEU A 150 13.15 12.96 3.27
N VAL A 151 14.47 12.82 3.26
CA VAL A 151 15.37 13.64 2.46
C VAL A 151 16.24 12.78 1.56
N ALA A 152 16.56 13.30 0.37
CA ALA A 152 17.58 12.69 -0.47
C ALA A 152 18.95 12.75 0.23
N LYS A 153 19.74 11.71 0.05
CA LYS A 153 21.09 11.62 0.59
C LYS A 153 22.10 12.17 -0.40
#